data_a3f7c0e74a69098f486b060549fdc360
#
_entry.id   a3f7c0e74a69098f486b060549fdc360
#
_cell.length_a   1.000
_cell.length_b   1.000
_cell.length_c   1.000
_cell.angle_alpha   90.00
_cell.angle_beta   90.00
_cell.angle_gamma   90.00
#
_symmetry.space_group_name_H-M   'P 1'
#
loop_
_entity.id
_entity.type
_entity.pdbx_description
1 polymer ?
#
loop_
_entity_poly.entity_id
_entity_poly.type
_entity_poly.pdbx_seq_one_letter_code
_entity_poly.pdbx_strand_id
1 'polypeptide(L)'
;MIAFATPIYYYEMSGQLKTLLDRANALFPSDYAFRDIYLLTSATEDEPDTDERAIHGLEGWIACYEKCRLAGTVFAGSVTEPGAVAGHPALETARAMGAAIA
;
A
#
# COMPACT_ATOMS: atom_id res chain seq x y z
N MET A 1 -0.43 10.27 -9.18
CA MET A 1 -0.25 8.99 -8.48
C MET A 1 -0.43 9.16 -6.97
N ILE A 2 -0.75 8.07 -6.26
CA ILE A 2 -0.76 8.05 -4.80
C ILE A 2 0.02 6.82 -4.34
N ALA A 3 0.89 6.97 -3.36
CA ALA A 3 1.55 5.87 -2.70
C ALA A 3 1.05 5.80 -1.25
N PHE A 4 0.43 4.69 -0.91
CA PHE A 4 0.02 4.41 0.47
C PHE A 4 1.08 3.55 1.15
N ALA A 5 1.26 3.76 2.44
CA ALA A 5 2.14 2.93 3.26
C ALA A 5 1.38 2.54 4.52
N THR A 6 1.47 1.27 4.90
CA THR A 6 0.80 0.76 6.10
C THR A 6 1.57 -0.40 6.70
N PRO A 7 1.71 -0.44 8.03
CA PRO A 7 2.06 -1.71 8.68
C PRO A 7 0.89 -2.68 8.53
N ILE A 8 1.20 -3.97 8.63
CA ILE A 8 0.17 -5.02 8.61
C ILE A 8 -0.18 -5.36 10.07
N TYR A 9 -1.45 -5.22 10.40
CA TYR A 9 -2.00 -5.59 11.70
C TYR A 9 -3.10 -6.62 11.46
N TYR A 10 -2.93 -7.80 12.03
CA TYR A 10 -3.88 -8.92 11.83
C TYR A 10 -4.18 -9.15 10.35
N TYR A 11 -3.10 -9.16 9.54
CA TYR A 11 -3.13 -9.41 8.08
C TYR A 11 -3.83 -8.33 7.25
N GLU A 12 -4.23 -7.23 7.87
CA GLU A 12 -4.93 -6.14 7.20
C GLU A 12 -4.15 -4.83 7.27
N MET A 13 -4.59 -3.84 6.51
CA MET A 13 -4.06 -2.48 6.63
C MET A 13 -4.40 -1.89 8.00
N SER A 14 -3.66 -0.88 8.43
CA SER A 14 -3.97 -0.18 9.67
C SER A 14 -5.36 0.44 9.64
N GLY A 15 -5.98 0.57 10.82
CA GLY A 15 -7.27 1.24 10.95
C GLY A 15 -7.22 2.69 10.48
N GLN A 16 -6.08 3.36 10.67
CA GLN A 16 -5.89 4.74 10.21
C GLN A 16 -5.97 4.83 8.69
N LEU A 17 -5.31 3.91 7.97
CA LEU A 17 -5.39 3.89 6.52
C LEU A 17 -6.82 3.58 6.05
N LYS A 18 -7.47 2.60 6.66
CA LYS A 18 -8.84 2.25 6.30
C LYS A 18 -9.78 3.43 6.51
N THR A 19 -9.62 4.16 7.61
CA THR A 19 -10.41 5.37 7.88
C THR A 19 -10.18 6.43 6.81
N LEU A 20 -8.93 6.63 6.38
CA LEU A 20 -8.62 7.57 5.29
C LEU A 20 -9.34 7.17 4.00
N LEU A 21 -9.26 5.88 3.63
CA LEU A 21 -9.91 5.38 2.42
C LEU A 21 -11.43 5.55 2.48
N ASP A 22 -12.03 5.26 3.63
CA ASP A 22 -13.48 5.43 3.80
C ASP A 22 -13.89 6.90 3.70
N ARG A 23 -13.07 7.81 4.24
CA ARG A 23 -13.36 9.25 4.19
C ARG A 23 -13.09 9.86 2.82
N ALA A 24 -12.36 9.17 1.95
CA ALA A 24 -12.15 9.60 0.57
C ALA A 24 -13.42 9.49 -0.29
N ASN A 25 -14.52 9.01 0.27
CA ASN A 25 -15.78 8.84 -0.45
C ASN A 25 -16.26 10.14 -1.14
N ALA A 26 -15.91 11.28 -0.58
CA ALA A 26 -16.24 12.57 -1.20
C ALA A 26 -15.57 12.77 -2.56
N LEU A 27 -14.48 12.06 -2.84
CA LEU A 27 -13.78 12.14 -4.13
C LEU A 27 -14.45 11.29 -5.20
N PHE A 28 -15.24 10.29 -4.80
CA PHE A 28 -15.85 9.33 -5.72
C PHE A 28 -16.63 10.01 -6.86
N PRO A 29 -17.51 11.00 -6.59
CA PRO A 29 -18.25 11.68 -7.66
C PRO A 29 -17.46 12.81 -8.33
N SER A 30 -16.23 13.07 -7.91
CA SER A 30 -15.43 14.19 -8.42
C SER A 30 -14.62 13.80 -9.65
N ASP A 31 -14.07 14.80 -10.33
CA ASP A 31 -13.11 14.57 -11.41
C ASP A 31 -11.69 14.46 -10.82
N TYR A 32 -11.45 13.39 -10.06
CA TYR A 32 -10.17 13.15 -9.40
C TYR A 32 -9.04 12.95 -10.43
N ALA A 33 -7.83 13.42 -10.09
CA ALA A 33 -6.70 13.43 -11.00
C ALA A 33 -5.77 12.21 -10.86
N PHE A 34 -5.81 11.49 -9.73
CA PHE A 34 -4.91 10.36 -9.52
C PHE A 34 -5.31 9.14 -10.37
N ARG A 35 -4.32 8.35 -10.76
CA ARG A 35 -4.50 7.16 -11.62
C ARG A 35 -3.76 5.96 -11.05
N ASP A 36 -2.45 6.06 -10.91
CA ASP A 36 -1.61 4.98 -10.41
C ASP A 36 -1.56 4.99 -8.89
N ILE A 37 -1.87 3.85 -8.29
CA ILE A 37 -1.84 3.64 -6.85
C ILE A 37 -0.74 2.63 -6.53
N TYR A 38 0.06 2.92 -5.52
CA TYR A 38 1.13 2.05 -5.04
C TYR A 38 0.89 1.74 -3.57
N LEU A 39 1.29 0.56 -3.13
CA LEU A 39 1.17 0.14 -1.73
C LEU A 39 2.50 -0.37 -1.20
N LEU A 40 2.91 0.19 -0.07
CA LEU A 40 4.10 -0.24 0.66
C LEU A 40 3.62 -0.81 1.99
N THR A 41 4.03 -2.04 2.31
CA THR A 41 3.62 -2.71 3.53
C THR A 41 4.83 -3.21 4.32
N SER A 42 4.66 -3.33 5.63
CA SER A 42 5.68 -3.94 6.50
C SER A 42 5.00 -4.79 7.56
N ALA A 43 5.69 -5.84 7.98
CA ALA A 43 5.17 -6.75 9.00
C ALA A 43 6.31 -7.48 9.73
N THR A 44 6.02 -7.99 10.92
CA THR A 44 6.90 -8.90 11.63
C THR A 44 6.98 -10.24 10.90
N GLU A 45 5.83 -10.75 10.47
CA GLU A 45 5.74 -12.00 9.72
C GLU A 45 6.27 -11.82 8.29
N ASP A 46 6.80 -12.88 7.71
CA ASP A 46 7.37 -12.85 6.37
C ASP A 46 6.94 -14.10 5.59
N GLU A 47 5.64 -14.22 5.39
CA GLU A 47 5.06 -15.28 4.59
C GLU A 47 4.49 -14.71 3.28
N PRO A 48 4.34 -15.54 2.24
CA PRO A 48 3.88 -15.05 0.94
C PRO A 48 2.51 -14.36 0.97
N ASP A 49 1.67 -14.69 1.94
CA ASP A 49 0.32 -14.16 2.05
C ASP A 49 0.14 -13.11 3.16
N THR A 50 1.23 -12.66 3.79
CA THR A 50 1.17 -11.78 4.95
C THR A 50 0.41 -10.48 4.66
N ASP A 51 0.61 -9.87 3.50
CA ASP A 51 -0.04 -8.61 3.12
C ASP A 51 -1.17 -8.78 2.10
N GLU A 52 -1.52 -10.01 1.77
CA GLU A 52 -2.49 -10.30 0.70
C GLU A 52 -3.86 -9.67 0.99
N ARG A 53 -4.33 -9.74 2.23
CA ARG A 53 -5.64 -9.18 2.58
C ARG A 53 -5.65 -7.66 2.51
N ALA A 54 -4.54 -7.02 2.90
CA ALA A 54 -4.41 -5.58 2.77
C ALA A 54 -4.43 -5.15 1.31
N ILE A 55 -3.75 -5.91 0.44
CA ILE A 55 -3.77 -5.66 -1.01
C ILE A 55 -5.19 -5.81 -1.54
N HIS A 56 -5.90 -6.89 -1.20
CA HIS A 56 -7.27 -7.11 -1.65
C HIS A 56 -8.23 -6.02 -1.16
N GLY A 57 -8.06 -5.56 0.09
CA GLY A 57 -8.85 -4.46 0.62
C GLY A 57 -8.64 -3.16 -0.17
N LEU A 58 -7.39 -2.85 -0.49
CA LEU A 58 -7.09 -1.68 -1.30
C LEU A 58 -7.60 -1.83 -2.73
N GLU A 59 -7.48 -3.02 -3.31
CA GLU A 59 -8.03 -3.30 -4.65
C GLU A 59 -9.54 -3.10 -4.70
N GLY A 60 -10.26 -3.45 -3.62
CA GLY A 60 -11.69 -3.19 -3.51
C GLY A 60 -12.00 -1.68 -3.56
N TRP A 61 -11.19 -0.88 -2.86
CA TRP A 61 -11.32 0.58 -2.92
C TRP A 61 -11.01 1.11 -4.34
N ILE A 62 -9.90 0.63 -4.94
CA ILE A 62 -9.49 1.03 -6.29
C ILE A 62 -10.57 0.70 -7.31
N ALA A 63 -11.24 -0.45 -7.16
CA ALA A 63 -12.30 -0.87 -8.09
C ALA A 63 -13.45 0.15 -8.18
N CYS A 64 -13.65 0.95 -7.14
CA CYS A 64 -14.66 2.01 -7.14
C CYS A 64 -14.18 3.29 -7.85
N TYR A 65 -12.89 3.40 -8.14
CA TYR A 65 -12.30 4.54 -8.85
C TYR A 65 -11.85 4.06 -10.23
N GLU A 66 -12.77 4.04 -11.17
CA GLU A 66 -12.62 3.38 -12.48
C GLU A 66 -11.40 3.82 -13.29
N LYS A 67 -10.90 5.04 -13.04
CA LYS A 67 -9.72 5.55 -13.73
C LYS A 67 -8.41 5.11 -13.08
N CYS A 68 -8.47 4.38 -11.95
CA CYS A 68 -7.30 4.01 -11.17
C CYS A 68 -6.92 2.56 -11.35
N ARG A 69 -5.67 2.25 -11.05
CA ARG A 69 -5.15 0.88 -11.01
C ARG A 69 -4.12 0.73 -9.89
N LEU A 70 -3.98 -0.47 -9.37
CA LEU A 70 -2.86 -0.80 -8.50
C LEU A 70 -1.62 -1.01 -9.37
N ALA A 71 -0.70 -0.06 -9.34
CA ALA A 71 0.45 -0.05 -10.23
C ALA A 71 1.66 -0.80 -9.66
N GLY A 72 1.73 -0.97 -8.33
CA GLY A 72 2.81 -1.73 -7.73
C GLY A 72 2.66 -1.86 -6.23
N THR A 73 3.29 -2.90 -5.68
CA THR A 73 3.34 -3.15 -4.24
C THR A 73 4.77 -3.52 -3.83
N VAL A 74 5.14 -3.15 -2.61
CA VAL A 74 6.40 -3.60 -2.00
C VAL A 74 6.11 -4.04 -0.58
N PHE A 75 6.59 -5.22 -0.21
CA PHE A 75 6.41 -5.78 1.12
C PHE A 75 7.77 -5.94 1.82
N ALA A 76 7.86 -5.47 3.05
CA ALA A 76 9.00 -5.67 3.93
C ALA A 76 8.59 -6.56 5.10
N GLY A 77 8.87 -7.84 5.02
CA GLY A 77 8.64 -8.78 6.12
C GLY A 77 9.82 -8.81 7.09
N SER A 78 9.64 -9.49 8.21
CA SER A 78 10.66 -9.61 9.27
C SER A 78 11.11 -8.26 9.83
N VAL A 79 10.18 -7.30 9.91
CA VAL A 79 10.43 -5.95 10.42
C VAL A 79 9.61 -5.77 11.70
N THR A 80 10.27 -5.76 12.87
CA THR A 80 9.59 -5.69 14.16
C THR A 80 9.91 -4.40 14.91
N GLU A 81 11.21 -4.11 15.07
CA GLU A 81 11.65 -2.96 15.87
C GLU A 81 11.86 -1.72 14.99
N PRO A 82 11.75 -0.51 15.58
CA PRO A 82 12.10 0.71 14.86
C PRO A 82 13.51 0.62 14.28
N GLY A 83 13.67 0.94 13.01
CA GLY A 83 14.95 0.88 12.31
C GLY A 83 15.32 -0.48 11.75
N ALA A 84 14.54 -1.53 12.03
CA ALA A 84 14.82 -2.88 11.52
C ALA A 84 14.77 -2.97 9.99
N VAL A 85 14.13 -2.05 9.34
CA VAL A 85 14.05 -2.00 7.88
C VAL A 85 15.36 -1.55 7.24
N ALA A 86 16.30 -0.98 8.01
CA ALA A 86 17.61 -0.56 7.48
C ALA A 86 18.34 -1.78 6.87
N GLY A 87 18.79 -1.64 5.62
CA GLY A 87 19.44 -2.72 4.89
C GLY A 87 18.52 -3.80 4.35
N HIS A 88 17.20 -3.70 4.57
CA HIS A 88 16.25 -4.67 4.06
C HIS A 88 16.17 -4.58 2.52
N PRO A 89 16.12 -5.73 1.81
CA PRO A 89 16.03 -5.73 0.33
C PRO A 89 14.84 -4.95 -0.21
N ALA A 90 13.74 -4.86 0.53
CA ALA A 90 12.54 -4.13 0.12
C ALA A 90 12.82 -2.64 -0.11
N LEU A 91 13.81 -2.06 0.58
CA LEU A 91 14.17 -0.65 0.37
C LEU A 91 14.65 -0.39 -1.05
N GLU A 92 15.48 -1.29 -1.58
CA GLU A 92 15.96 -1.15 -2.95
C GLU A 92 14.84 -1.38 -3.96
N THR A 93 13.99 -2.35 -3.69
CA THR A 93 12.80 -2.60 -4.52
C THR A 93 11.90 -1.37 -4.56
N ALA A 94 11.65 -0.75 -3.40
CA ALA A 94 10.83 0.46 -3.31
C ALA A 94 11.49 1.63 -4.04
N ARG A 95 12.83 1.78 -3.89
CA ARG A 95 13.58 2.83 -4.59
C ARG A 95 13.48 2.67 -6.10
N ALA A 96 13.67 1.43 -6.60
CA ALA A 96 13.57 1.15 -8.03
C ALA A 96 12.16 1.41 -8.55
N MET A 97 11.14 1.03 -7.79
CA MET A 97 9.75 1.31 -8.14
C MET A 97 9.49 2.82 -8.23
N GLY A 98 9.97 3.57 -7.23
CA GLY A 98 9.84 5.03 -7.23
C GLY A 98 10.56 5.68 -8.40
N ALA A 99 11.76 5.21 -8.74
CA ALA A 99 12.54 5.74 -9.86
C ALA A 99 11.88 5.49 -11.21
N ALA A 100 11.04 4.46 -11.32
CA ALA A 100 10.33 4.13 -12.56
C ALA A 100 9.06 4.97 -12.76
N ILE A 101 8.65 5.73 -11.77
CA ILE A 101 7.47 6.59 -11.89
C ILE A 101 7.85 7.83 -12.72
N ALA A 102 7.18 8.00 -13.81
CA ALA A 102 7.42 9.11 -14.73
C ALA A 102 6.59 10.35 -14.38
#